data_0b8f5b2d8fc56c90e1a94e60ad70263e
#
_entry.id   0b8f5b2d8fc56c90e1a94e60ad70263e
#
_cell.length_a   1.000
_cell.length_b   1.000
_cell.length_c   1.000
_cell.angle_alpha   90.00
_cell.angle_beta   90.00
_cell.angle_gamma   90.00
#
_symmetry.space_group_name_H-M   'P 1'
#
loop_
_entity.id
_entity.type
_entity.pdbx_description
1 polymer ?
#
loop_
_entity_poly.entity_id
_entity_poly.type
_entity_poly.pdbx_seq_one_letter_code
_entity_poly.pdbx_strand_id
1 'polypeptide(L)'
;MSKSKGNTVDPESYFATHGADALRLYILFMAPPSDGVEWNDGGIEGTKRFLNKFWENIETLSKLKELDGSNNETNIVRKVNQSINSVSNHLNKFEFNTAVSDLMKINNDLSKFLKNNEDISKESKDMIIRNLCTLLFPMAPHITSEVFEEYFNEDLINTAWPQVDTKNLKDPTYELVIQINGKKRHTRQTDIGLEQSEVEEICKVEFNMNLSDYKKIIYIPDKIINFVG
;
A
#
# COMPACT_ATOMS: atom_id res chain seq x y z
N MET A 1 16.20 -15.62 -24.01
CA MET A 1 16.26 -14.90 -25.30
C MET A 1 17.68 -14.94 -25.85
N SER A 2 17.86 -15.11 -27.16
CA SER A 2 19.15 -14.92 -27.83
C SER A 2 18.94 -14.38 -29.24
N LYS A 3 19.87 -13.55 -29.73
CA LYS A 3 19.84 -12.99 -31.10
C LYS A 3 19.81 -14.09 -32.13
N SER A 4 20.58 -15.19 -31.92
CA SER A 4 20.66 -16.31 -32.84
C SER A 4 19.37 -17.12 -32.99
N LYS A 5 18.44 -17.02 -32.00
CA LYS A 5 17.13 -17.67 -32.06
C LYS A 5 16.01 -16.72 -32.54
N GLY A 6 16.32 -15.45 -32.81
CA GLY A 6 15.34 -14.47 -33.27
C GLY A 6 14.24 -14.15 -32.26
N ASN A 7 14.43 -14.47 -30.95
CA ASN A 7 13.45 -14.27 -29.88
C ASN A 7 13.86 -13.19 -28.87
N THR A 8 14.63 -12.20 -29.34
CA THR A 8 14.98 -11.01 -28.55
C THR A 8 13.90 -9.96 -28.68
N VAL A 9 13.57 -9.33 -27.57
CA VAL A 9 12.71 -8.14 -27.51
C VAL A 9 13.59 -6.90 -27.61
N ASP A 10 13.29 -6.03 -28.56
CA ASP A 10 14.01 -4.77 -28.73
C ASP A 10 13.40 -3.70 -27.81
N PRO A 11 14.17 -3.17 -26.84
CA PRO A 11 13.67 -2.17 -25.92
C PRO A 11 13.37 -0.82 -26.57
N GLU A 12 13.98 -0.47 -27.71
CA GLU A 12 13.82 0.84 -28.35
C GLU A 12 12.35 1.13 -28.73
N SER A 13 11.66 0.10 -29.25
CA SER A 13 10.24 0.24 -29.60
C SER A 13 9.35 0.56 -28.39
N TYR A 14 9.69 0.01 -27.23
CA TYR A 14 8.95 0.26 -25.97
C TYR A 14 9.30 1.62 -25.36
N PHE A 15 10.54 2.08 -25.48
CA PHE A 15 10.91 3.42 -25.03
C PHE A 15 10.12 4.49 -25.78
N ALA A 16 9.94 4.34 -27.07
CA ALA A 16 9.21 5.30 -27.90
C ALA A 16 7.71 5.34 -27.57
N THR A 17 7.12 4.19 -27.19
CA THR A 17 5.66 4.07 -27.01
C THR A 17 5.20 4.13 -25.56
N HIS A 18 6.01 3.65 -24.62
CA HIS A 18 5.62 3.52 -23.21
C HIS A 18 6.53 4.30 -22.25
N GLY A 19 7.74 4.68 -22.70
CA GLY A 19 8.75 5.30 -21.86
C GLY A 19 9.62 4.29 -21.12
N ALA A 20 10.81 4.73 -20.72
CA ALA A 20 11.80 3.88 -20.06
C ALA A 20 11.32 3.35 -18.70
N ASP A 21 10.65 4.17 -17.92
CA ASP A 21 10.19 3.79 -16.58
C ASP A 21 9.12 2.70 -16.63
N ALA A 22 8.20 2.75 -17.61
CA ALA A 22 7.18 1.71 -17.75
C ALA A 22 7.82 0.35 -18.11
N LEU A 23 8.83 0.34 -18.99
CA LEU A 23 9.54 -0.87 -19.34
C LEU A 23 10.37 -1.42 -18.17
N ARG A 24 11.11 -0.57 -17.45
CA ARG A 24 11.88 -0.95 -16.26
C ARG A 24 10.97 -1.59 -15.21
N LEU A 25 9.87 -0.91 -14.91
CA LEU A 25 8.90 -1.37 -13.92
C LEU A 25 8.25 -2.69 -14.34
N TYR A 26 7.94 -2.85 -15.64
CA TYR A 26 7.37 -4.10 -16.16
C TYR A 26 8.33 -5.27 -15.99
N ILE A 27 9.61 -5.11 -16.34
CA ILE A 27 10.64 -6.16 -16.19
C ILE A 27 10.76 -6.59 -14.72
N LEU A 28 10.76 -5.64 -13.80
CA LEU A 28 10.85 -5.92 -12.35
C LEU A 28 9.56 -6.55 -11.78
N PHE A 29 8.42 -6.26 -12.41
CA PHE A 29 7.11 -6.75 -11.94
C PHE A 29 6.75 -8.14 -12.45
N MET A 30 7.29 -8.58 -13.61
CA MET A 30 6.90 -9.83 -14.27
C MET A 30 7.03 -11.05 -13.37
N ALA A 31 8.17 -11.22 -12.68
CA ALA A 31 8.43 -12.34 -11.76
C ALA A 31 9.66 -12.08 -10.89
N PRO A 32 9.88 -12.93 -9.85
CA PRO A 32 11.14 -12.96 -9.13
C PRO A 32 12.33 -13.20 -10.07
N PRO A 33 13.52 -12.63 -9.80
CA PRO A 33 14.68 -12.80 -10.67
C PRO A 33 15.15 -14.25 -10.88
N SER A 34 14.76 -15.16 -9.98
CA SER A 34 15.04 -16.60 -10.06
C SER A 34 14.19 -17.35 -11.06
N ASP A 35 13.07 -16.77 -11.49
CA ASP A 35 12.06 -17.48 -12.25
C ASP A 35 12.17 -17.16 -13.75
N GLY A 36 11.87 -18.15 -14.58
CA GLY A 36 11.73 -17.95 -16.03
C GLY A 36 10.40 -17.27 -16.34
N VAL A 37 10.44 -16.28 -17.24
CA VAL A 37 9.26 -15.51 -17.64
C VAL A 37 9.13 -15.48 -19.16
N GLU A 38 7.91 -15.66 -19.64
CA GLU A 38 7.57 -15.39 -21.02
C GLU A 38 7.20 -13.92 -21.19
N TRP A 39 7.74 -13.29 -22.23
CA TRP A 39 7.42 -11.91 -22.55
C TRP A 39 5.97 -11.79 -23.03
N ASN A 40 5.24 -10.80 -22.50
CA ASN A 40 3.87 -10.47 -22.89
C ASN A 40 3.76 -8.96 -23.15
N ASP A 41 3.53 -8.58 -24.39
CA ASP A 41 3.43 -7.17 -24.80
C ASP A 41 2.30 -6.41 -24.07
N GLY A 42 1.22 -7.09 -23.72
CA GLY A 42 0.10 -6.46 -23.01
C GLY A 42 0.40 -6.08 -21.57
N GLY A 43 1.43 -6.67 -20.96
CA GLY A 43 1.73 -6.44 -19.53
C GLY A 43 2.29 -5.05 -19.24
N ILE A 44 3.02 -4.44 -20.18
CA ILE A 44 3.61 -3.11 -20.03
C ILE A 44 2.55 -2.00 -19.94
N GLU A 45 1.38 -2.19 -20.54
CA GLU A 45 0.27 -1.24 -20.42
C GLU A 45 -0.21 -1.08 -18.98
N GLY A 46 -0.12 -2.14 -18.18
CA GLY A 46 -0.46 -2.11 -16.76
C GLY A 46 0.47 -1.19 -15.97
N THR A 47 1.78 -1.28 -16.22
CA THR A 47 2.77 -0.43 -15.55
C THR A 47 2.71 1.02 -16.02
N LYS A 48 2.45 1.27 -17.30
CA LYS A 48 2.21 2.62 -17.82
C LYS A 48 1.01 3.28 -17.16
N ARG A 49 -0.12 2.55 -17.04
CA ARG A 49 -1.32 3.05 -16.33
C ARG A 49 -1.03 3.34 -14.86
N PHE A 50 -0.24 2.51 -14.19
CA PHE A 50 0.17 2.75 -12.81
C PHE A 50 0.98 4.06 -12.69
N LEU A 51 1.98 4.29 -13.55
CA LEU A 51 2.79 5.50 -13.53
C LEU A 51 1.97 6.76 -13.82
N ASN A 52 1.06 6.71 -14.81
CA ASN A 52 0.14 7.81 -15.09
C ASN A 52 -0.74 8.12 -13.87
N LYS A 53 -1.26 7.06 -13.22
CA LYS A 53 -2.09 7.22 -12.01
C LYS A 53 -1.29 7.75 -10.82
N PHE A 54 -0.02 7.36 -10.71
CA PHE A 54 0.89 7.90 -9.71
C PHE A 54 1.06 9.42 -9.90
N TRP A 55 1.37 9.85 -11.13
CA TRP A 55 1.48 11.27 -11.47
C TRP A 55 0.21 12.05 -11.10
N GLU A 56 -0.95 11.59 -11.60
CA GLU A 56 -2.25 12.20 -11.30
C GLU A 56 -2.53 12.32 -9.80
N ASN A 57 -2.19 11.29 -9.03
CA ASN A 57 -2.38 11.29 -7.58
C ASN A 57 -1.49 12.34 -6.90
N ILE A 58 -0.22 12.43 -7.28
CA ILE A 58 0.69 13.42 -6.71
C ILE A 58 0.24 14.84 -7.09
N GLU A 59 -0.11 15.06 -8.35
CA GLU A 59 -0.64 16.34 -8.81
C GLU A 59 -1.92 16.75 -8.05
N THR A 60 -2.83 15.79 -7.84
CA THR A 60 -4.05 16.04 -7.05
C THR A 60 -3.72 16.33 -5.60
N LEU A 61 -2.83 15.55 -4.98
CA LEU A 61 -2.38 15.73 -3.60
C LEU A 61 -1.74 17.12 -3.40
N SER A 62 -0.91 17.56 -4.36
CA SER A 62 -0.25 18.86 -4.29
C SER A 62 -1.23 20.03 -4.24
N LYS A 63 -2.40 19.88 -4.88
CA LYS A 63 -3.47 20.89 -4.97
C LYS A 63 -4.44 20.88 -3.79
N LEU A 64 -4.38 19.88 -2.88
CA LEU A 64 -5.23 19.85 -1.69
C LEU A 64 -4.94 21.07 -0.81
N LYS A 65 -6.01 21.58 -0.20
CA LYS A 65 -5.93 22.68 0.76
C LYS A 65 -5.11 22.25 1.98
N GLU A 66 -4.20 23.12 2.42
CA GLU A 66 -3.42 22.89 3.62
C GLU A 66 -4.18 23.36 4.86
N LEU A 67 -4.43 22.42 5.78
CA LEU A 67 -5.06 22.66 7.09
C LEU A 67 -4.28 21.98 8.18
N ASP A 68 -3.85 22.74 9.19
CA ASP A 68 -3.20 22.18 10.36
C ASP A 68 -4.18 21.40 11.22
N GLY A 69 -3.77 20.21 11.68
CA GLY A 69 -4.53 19.38 12.61
C GLY A 69 -5.66 18.56 12.00
N SER A 70 -5.63 18.30 10.69
CA SER A 70 -6.57 17.36 10.07
C SER A 70 -6.41 15.95 10.65
N ASN A 71 -7.48 15.39 11.24
CA ASN A 71 -7.48 14.01 11.74
C ASN A 71 -7.71 12.98 10.62
N ASN A 72 -8.10 13.43 9.43
CA ASN A 72 -8.47 12.54 8.32
C ASN A 72 -7.25 11.89 7.65
N GLU A 73 -6.07 12.47 7.81
CA GLU A 73 -4.81 12.03 7.18
C GLU A 73 -4.12 10.85 7.90
N THR A 74 -4.47 10.59 9.17
CA THR A 74 -3.79 9.58 10.01
C THR A 74 -3.75 8.21 9.35
N ASN A 75 -4.80 7.82 8.66
CA ASN A 75 -4.88 6.51 8.00
C ASN A 75 -3.95 6.44 6.78
N ILE A 76 -3.92 7.46 5.92
CA ILE A 76 -3.04 7.44 4.73
C ILE A 76 -1.57 7.56 5.12
N VAL A 77 -1.24 8.39 6.12
CA VAL A 77 0.10 8.51 6.70
C VAL A 77 0.59 7.16 7.21
N ARG A 78 -0.25 6.43 7.96
CA ARG A 78 0.08 5.08 8.44
C ARG A 78 0.31 4.11 7.30
N LYS A 79 -0.54 4.08 6.28
CA LYS A 79 -0.38 3.21 5.11
C LYS A 79 0.90 3.49 4.34
N VAL A 80 1.29 4.75 4.20
CA VAL A 80 2.59 5.12 3.62
C VAL A 80 3.72 4.56 4.46
N ASN A 81 3.65 4.71 5.79
CA ASN A 81 4.66 4.15 6.70
C ASN A 81 4.73 2.61 6.65
N GLN A 82 3.59 1.92 6.56
CA GLN A 82 3.54 0.47 6.32
C GLN A 82 4.19 0.10 4.98
N SER A 83 4.00 0.92 3.95
CA SER A 83 4.62 0.71 2.63
C SER A 83 6.13 0.90 2.67
N ILE A 84 6.65 1.85 3.46
CA ILE A 84 8.10 2.00 3.68
C ILE A 84 8.67 0.68 4.20
N ASN A 85 8.03 0.10 5.22
CA ASN A 85 8.47 -1.17 5.79
C ASN A 85 8.40 -2.34 4.79
N SER A 86 7.27 -2.52 4.11
CA SER A 86 7.06 -3.66 3.20
C SER A 86 7.95 -3.58 1.97
N VAL A 87 8.00 -2.43 1.29
CA VAL A 87 8.84 -2.21 0.10
C VAL A 87 10.32 -2.39 0.43
N SER A 88 10.80 -1.80 1.55
CA SER A 88 12.19 -1.96 1.98
C SER A 88 12.54 -3.43 2.23
N ASN A 89 11.66 -4.18 2.89
CA ASN A 89 11.88 -5.60 3.14
C ASN A 89 11.92 -6.43 1.85
N HIS A 90 11.04 -6.14 0.88
CA HIS A 90 11.01 -6.86 -0.40
C HIS A 90 12.23 -6.50 -1.27
N LEU A 91 12.64 -5.23 -1.31
CA LEU A 91 13.85 -4.84 -2.03
C LEU A 91 15.11 -5.51 -1.47
N ASN A 92 15.24 -5.58 -0.13
CA ASN A 92 16.36 -6.26 0.53
C ASN A 92 16.43 -7.76 0.22
N LYS A 93 15.30 -8.39 -0.14
CA LYS A 93 15.20 -9.80 -0.51
C LYS A 93 15.22 -10.02 -2.03
N PHE A 94 15.36 -8.97 -2.83
CA PHE A 94 15.23 -9.02 -4.29
C PHE A 94 13.84 -9.50 -4.78
N GLU A 95 12.80 -9.33 -3.99
CA GLU A 95 11.41 -9.63 -4.32
C GLU A 95 10.77 -8.41 -5.04
N PHE A 96 11.34 -8.01 -6.18
CA PHE A 96 10.96 -6.76 -6.87
C PHE A 96 9.51 -6.74 -7.31
N ASN A 97 8.98 -7.86 -7.79
CA ASN A 97 7.59 -8.00 -8.21
C ASN A 97 6.61 -7.71 -7.06
N THR A 98 6.94 -8.15 -5.85
CA THR A 98 6.15 -7.89 -4.65
C THR A 98 6.29 -6.42 -4.21
N ALA A 99 7.50 -5.85 -4.27
CA ALA A 99 7.72 -4.43 -4.01
C ALA A 99 6.88 -3.54 -4.94
N VAL A 100 6.85 -3.84 -6.25
CA VAL A 100 5.99 -3.13 -7.22
C VAL A 100 4.52 -3.28 -6.88
N SER A 101 4.07 -4.49 -6.48
CA SER A 101 2.69 -4.73 -6.04
C SER A 101 2.32 -3.87 -4.83
N ASP A 102 3.22 -3.71 -3.87
CA ASP A 102 2.97 -2.88 -2.68
C ASP A 102 2.90 -1.40 -3.03
N LEU A 103 3.74 -0.93 -3.96
CA LEU A 103 3.65 0.43 -4.50
C LEU A 103 2.33 0.68 -5.25
N MET A 104 1.84 -0.29 -6.00
CA MET A 104 0.52 -0.20 -6.65
C MET A 104 -0.61 -0.14 -5.62
N LYS A 105 -0.53 -0.90 -4.53
CA LYS A 105 -1.54 -0.89 -3.43
C LYS A 105 -1.59 0.47 -2.75
N ILE A 106 -0.44 1.02 -2.33
CA ILE A 106 -0.42 2.32 -1.67
C ILE A 106 -0.88 3.44 -2.60
N ASN A 107 -0.53 3.40 -3.88
CA ASN A 107 -1.03 4.36 -4.87
C ASN A 107 -2.55 4.29 -5.04
N ASN A 108 -3.16 3.09 -4.98
CA ASN A 108 -4.61 2.92 -4.97
C ASN A 108 -5.26 3.45 -3.68
N ASP A 109 -4.62 3.26 -2.53
CA ASP A 109 -5.10 3.79 -1.27
C ASP A 109 -5.01 5.32 -1.24
N LEU A 110 -3.95 5.91 -1.79
CA LEU A 110 -3.86 7.35 -2.00
C LEU A 110 -4.99 7.85 -2.91
N SER A 111 -5.28 7.15 -4.02
CA SER A 111 -6.43 7.50 -4.89
C SER A 111 -7.76 7.51 -4.15
N LYS A 112 -7.97 6.56 -3.21
CA LYS A 112 -9.20 6.52 -2.39
C LYS A 112 -9.24 7.67 -1.39
N PHE A 113 -8.11 7.99 -0.77
CA PHE A 113 -7.98 9.12 0.14
C PHE A 113 -8.34 10.43 -0.57
N LEU A 114 -7.75 10.69 -1.73
CA LEU A 114 -7.95 11.91 -2.52
C LEU A 114 -9.40 12.11 -3.00
N LYS A 115 -10.17 11.04 -3.20
CA LYS A 115 -11.58 11.13 -3.59
C LYS A 115 -12.50 11.65 -2.48
N ASN A 116 -12.09 11.47 -1.23
CA ASN A 116 -12.94 11.72 -0.06
C ASN A 116 -12.44 12.88 0.80
N ASN A 117 -11.31 13.50 0.45
CA ASN A 117 -10.69 14.54 1.26
C ASN A 117 -10.28 15.72 0.37
N GLU A 118 -10.53 16.92 0.87
CA GLU A 118 -10.21 18.17 0.20
C GLU A 118 -9.05 18.92 0.86
N ASP A 119 -8.60 18.44 2.02
CA ASP A 119 -7.54 19.03 2.82
C ASP A 119 -6.59 18.01 3.42
N ILE A 120 -5.41 18.47 3.78
CA ILE A 120 -4.34 17.70 4.42
C ILE A 120 -3.34 18.67 5.06
N SER A 121 -2.65 18.29 6.14
CA SER A 121 -1.55 19.10 6.65
C SER A 121 -0.39 19.15 5.66
N LYS A 122 0.32 20.29 5.63
CA LYS A 122 1.52 20.44 4.80
C LYS A 122 2.55 19.35 5.10
N GLU A 123 2.77 19.08 6.38
CA GLU A 123 3.73 18.07 6.83
C GLU A 123 3.41 16.68 6.29
N SER A 124 2.15 16.24 6.37
CA SER A 124 1.71 14.95 5.84
C SER A 124 1.78 14.90 4.33
N LYS A 125 1.41 15.99 3.63
CA LYS A 125 1.53 16.12 2.18
C LYS A 125 2.98 15.91 1.73
N ASP A 126 3.90 16.68 2.29
CA ASP A 126 5.32 16.62 1.97
C ASP A 126 5.91 15.24 2.28
N MET A 127 5.54 14.66 3.44
CA MET A 127 5.97 13.32 3.83
C MET A 127 5.49 12.24 2.84
N ILE A 128 4.22 12.28 2.40
CA ILE A 128 3.67 11.32 1.45
C ILE A 128 4.39 11.40 0.12
N ILE A 129 4.54 12.61 -0.45
CA ILE A 129 5.20 12.81 -1.75
C ILE A 129 6.66 12.35 -1.68
N ARG A 130 7.41 12.82 -0.67
CA ARG A 130 8.82 12.48 -0.48
C ARG A 130 9.01 10.97 -0.39
N ASN A 131 8.25 10.30 0.45
CA ASN A 131 8.40 8.86 0.67
C ASN A 131 7.99 8.04 -0.56
N LEU A 132 6.86 8.34 -1.20
CA LEU A 132 6.41 7.58 -2.36
C LEU A 132 7.35 7.75 -3.56
N CYS A 133 7.88 8.97 -3.80
CA CYS A 133 8.91 9.19 -4.81
C CYS A 133 10.19 8.41 -4.50
N THR A 134 10.67 8.45 -3.25
CA THR A 134 11.90 7.75 -2.87
C THR A 134 11.75 6.23 -2.98
N LEU A 135 10.60 5.67 -2.57
CA LEU A 135 10.34 4.23 -2.68
C LEU A 135 10.26 3.73 -4.13
N LEU A 136 9.69 4.54 -5.02
CA LEU A 136 9.53 4.18 -6.43
C LEU A 136 10.79 4.48 -7.27
N PHE A 137 11.66 5.39 -6.82
CA PHE A 137 12.84 5.88 -7.55
C PHE A 137 13.75 4.77 -8.12
N PRO A 138 14.11 3.70 -7.40
CA PRO A 138 14.98 2.66 -7.95
C PRO A 138 14.40 1.97 -9.19
N MET A 139 13.09 1.97 -9.32
CA MET A 139 12.36 1.25 -10.36
C MET A 139 11.87 2.15 -11.50
N ALA A 140 11.50 3.40 -11.17
CA ALA A 140 10.99 4.39 -12.12
C ALA A 140 11.63 5.77 -11.87
N PRO A 141 12.93 5.94 -12.17
CA PRO A 141 13.68 7.13 -11.77
C PRO A 141 13.25 8.42 -12.47
N HIS A 142 12.81 8.37 -13.74
CA HIS A 142 12.52 9.60 -14.47
C HIS A 142 11.26 10.30 -13.93
N ILE A 143 10.15 9.57 -13.83
CA ILE A 143 8.89 10.14 -13.32
C ILE A 143 9.02 10.64 -11.88
N THR A 144 9.75 9.90 -11.04
CA THR A 144 9.91 10.27 -9.63
C THR A 144 10.84 11.46 -9.44
N SER A 145 11.90 11.56 -10.24
CA SER A 145 12.78 12.74 -10.22
C SER A 145 12.07 14.00 -10.69
N GLU A 146 11.30 13.91 -11.78
CA GLU A 146 10.51 15.04 -12.31
C GLU A 146 9.53 15.56 -11.27
N VAL A 147 8.71 14.67 -10.69
CA VAL A 147 7.77 15.02 -9.62
C VAL A 147 8.48 15.66 -8.43
N PHE A 148 9.60 15.09 -8.02
CA PHE A 148 10.31 15.55 -6.83
C PHE A 148 10.95 16.92 -7.02
N GLU A 149 11.55 17.14 -8.18
CA GLU A 149 12.12 18.43 -8.56
C GLU A 149 11.05 19.50 -8.68
N GLU A 150 9.91 19.19 -9.35
CA GLU A 150 8.79 20.11 -9.51
C GLU A 150 8.20 20.54 -8.15
N TYR A 151 8.08 19.59 -7.21
CA TYR A 151 7.42 19.86 -5.94
C TYR A 151 8.37 20.47 -4.88
N PHE A 152 9.60 19.95 -4.77
CA PHE A 152 10.55 20.36 -3.73
C PHE A 152 11.67 21.26 -4.22
N ASN A 153 11.89 21.38 -5.53
CA ASN A 153 13.09 21.98 -6.13
C ASN A 153 14.39 21.38 -5.57
N GLU A 154 14.39 20.06 -5.37
CA GLU A 154 15.47 19.25 -4.83
C GLU A 154 15.74 18.07 -5.79
N ASP A 155 16.97 17.55 -5.76
CA ASP A 155 17.35 16.35 -6.49
C ASP A 155 17.09 15.10 -5.64
N LEU A 156 16.21 14.23 -6.11
CA LEU A 156 15.79 13.00 -5.41
C LEU A 156 16.95 12.05 -5.11
N ILE A 157 17.98 11.99 -5.97
CA ILE A 157 19.13 11.09 -5.78
C ILE A 157 19.90 11.38 -4.48
N ASN A 158 19.82 12.60 -3.98
CA ASN A 158 20.45 13.01 -2.74
C ASN A 158 19.58 12.76 -1.49
N THR A 159 18.36 12.24 -1.69
CA THR A 159 17.42 12.00 -0.58
C THR A 159 17.72 10.65 0.08
N ALA A 160 17.81 10.66 1.41
CA ALA A 160 18.00 9.44 2.18
C ALA A 160 16.79 8.49 2.07
N TRP A 161 17.05 7.18 2.08
CA TRP A 161 15.98 6.18 2.13
C TRP A 161 15.11 6.38 3.37
N PRO A 162 13.77 6.34 3.23
CA PRO A 162 12.86 6.65 4.32
C PRO A 162 12.96 5.65 5.46
N GLN A 163 12.91 6.17 6.68
CA GLN A 163 12.91 5.36 7.90
C GLN A 163 11.49 5.02 8.33
N VAL A 164 11.31 3.80 8.81
CA VAL A 164 10.02 3.32 9.31
C VAL A 164 9.73 3.92 10.68
N ASP A 165 8.59 4.58 10.84
CA ASP A 165 8.07 4.91 12.16
C ASP A 165 7.38 3.69 12.78
N THR A 166 8.08 3.04 13.71
CA THR A 166 7.60 1.80 14.35
C THR A 166 6.34 1.99 15.19
N LYS A 167 6.05 3.22 15.63
CA LYS A 167 4.85 3.54 16.42
C LYS A 167 3.59 3.52 15.54
N ASN A 168 3.74 3.82 14.27
CA ASN A 168 2.66 3.93 13.29
C ASN A 168 2.60 2.73 12.33
N LEU A 169 3.10 1.54 12.71
CA LEU A 169 3.02 0.34 11.87
C LEU A 169 1.73 -0.43 12.02
N LYS A 170 1.17 -0.47 13.24
CA LYS A 170 -0.04 -1.25 13.52
C LYS A 170 -1.29 -0.42 13.22
N ASP A 171 -2.25 -1.03 12.54
CA ASP A 171 -3.59 -0.46 12.49
C ASP A 171 -4.15 -0.39 13.91
N PRO A 172 -4.79 0.73 14.29
CA PRO A 172 -5.40 0.84 15.62
C PRO A 172 -6.65 -0.05 15.73
N THR A 173 -7.15 -0.54 14.61
CA THR A 173 -8.34 -1.39 14.51
C THR A 173 -8.07 -2.67 13.75
N TYR A 174 -8.82 -3.70 14.04
CA TYR A 174 -8.83 -4.97 13.30
C TYR A 174 -10.27 -5.41 12.99
N GLU A 175 -10.45 -6.29 12.01
CA GLU A 175 -11.73 -6.92 11.73
C GLU A 175 -11.93 -8.07 12.73
N LEU A 176 -12.70 -7.82 13.77
CA LEU A 176 -13.14 -8.86 14.71
C LEU A 176 -14.09 -9.82 13.99
N VAL A 177 -13.72 -11.09 13.95
CA VAL A 177 -14.58 -12.15 13.44
C VAL A 177 -15.35 -12.78 14.60
N ILE A 178 -16.69 -12.72 14.57
CA ILE A 178 -17.56 -13.32 15.60
C ILE A 178 -18.07 -14.64 15.05
N GLN A 179 -17.78 -15.72 15.77
CA GLN A 179 -18.19 -17.08 15.42
C GLN A 179 -19.15 -17.66 16.44
N ILE A 180 -20.04 -18.54 15.96
CA ILE A 180 -20.86 -19.43 16.79
C ILE A 180 -20.61 -20.86 16.32
N ASN A 181 -20.14 -21.72 17.23
CA ASN A 181 -19.78 -23.11 16.95
C ASN A 181 -18.81 -23.23 15.74
N GLY A 182 -17.79 -22.35 15.68
CA GLY A 182 -16.79 -22.31 14.62
C GLY A 182 -17.24 -21.73 13.28
N LYS A 183 -18.51 -21.33 13.15
CA LYS A 183 -19.05 -20.70 11.92
C LYS A 183 -19.08 -19.19 12.07
N LYS A 184 -18.46 -18.46 11.12
CA LYS A 184 -18.52 -16.98 11.04
C LYS A 184 -19.97 -16.52 10.95
N ARG A 185 -20.36 -15.59 11.84
CA ARG A 185 -21.70 -15.00 11.88
C ARG A 185 -21.67 -13.51 11.61
N HIS A 186 -20.76 -12.80 12.27
CA HIS A 186 -20.64 -11.35 12.16
C HIS A 186 -19.17 -10.95 12.00
N THR A 187 -18.93 -9.74 11.52
CA THR A 187 -17.65 -9.05 11.58
C THR A 187 -17.84 -7.59 11.97
N ARG A 188 -16.85 -7.05 12.65
CA ARG A 188 -16.84 -5.66 13.11
C ARG A 188 -15.42 -5.10 13.12
N GLN A 189 -15.27 -3.83 12.70
CA GLN A 189 -14.03 -3.10 12.96
C GLN A 189 -13.97 -2.74 14.46
N THR A 190 -12.89 -3.15 15.11
CA THR A 190 -12.74 -3.07 16.57
C THR A 190 -11.32 -2.62 16.89
N ASP A 191 -11.12 -1.82 17.94
CA ASP A 191 -9.80 -1.38 18.36
C ASP A 191 -8.95 -2.57 18.82
N ILE A 192 -7.63 -2.52 18.52
CA ILE A 192 -6.68 -3.54 18.98
C ILE A 192 -6.47 -3.44 20.50
N GLY A 193 -6.15 -4.59 21.11
CA GLY A 193 -5.78 -4.65 22.53
C GLY A 193 -6.96 -4.66 23.48
N LEU A 194 -8.20 -4.86 22.99
CA LEU A 194 -9.35 -5.04 23.88
C LEU A 194 -9.23 -6.37 24.64
N GLU A 195 -9.65 -6.34 25.90
CA GLU A 195 -9.78 -7.55 26.71
C GLU A 195 -11.02 -8.36 26.29
N GLN A 196 -11.01 -9.67 26.61
CA GLN A 196 -12.13 -10.56 26.27
C GLN A 196 -13.49 -10.02 26.75
N SER A 197 -13.55 -9.47 27.96
CA SER A 197 -14.77 -8.91 28.58
C SER A 197 -15.34 -7.73 27.79
N GLU A 198 -14.49 -6.88 27.23
CA GLU A 198 -14.90 -5.74 26.41
C GLU A 198 -15.49 -6.21 25.09
N VAL A 199 -14.86 -7.22 24.47
CA VAL A 199 -15.34 -7.82 23.21
C VAL A 199 -16.65 -8.59 23.44
N GLU A 200 -16.82 -9.26 24.57
CA GLU A 200 -18.07 -9.90 24.96
C GLU A 200 -19.21 -8.88 25.12
N GLU A 201 -18.94 -7.73 25.74
CA GLU A 201 -19.95 -6.68 25.90
C GLU A 201 -20.36 -6.09 24.54
N ILE A 202 -19.40 -5.91 23.61
CA ILE A 202 -19.69 -5.53 22.23
C ILE A 202 -20.65 -6.55 21.57
N CYS A 203 -20.36 -7.85 21.72
CA CYS A 203 -21.21 -8.91 21.14
C CYS A 203 -22.61 -8.90 21.73
N LYS A 204 -22.73 -8.66 23.03
CA LYS A 204 -24.01 -8.58 23.74
C LYS A 204 -24.83 -7.37 23.29
N VAL A 205 -24.21 -6.18 23.24
CA VAL A 205 -24.93 -4.93 22.94
C VAL A 205 -25.29 -4.78 21.47
N GLU A 206 -24.32 -4.99 20.57
CA GLU A 206 -24.53 -4.71 19.16
C GLU A 206 -25.18 -5.86 18.39
N PHE A 207 -24.91 -7.10 18.78
CA PHE A 207 -25.43 -8.28 18.08
C PHE A 207 -26.53 -9.01 18.89
N ASN A 208 -26.98 -8.43 20.00
CA ASN A 208 -28.02 -8.99 20.90
C ASN A 208 -27.73 -10.45 21.31
N MET A 209 -26.45 -10.79 21.53
CA MET A 209 -26.08 -12.13 21.93
C MET A 209 -26.27 -12.34 23.42
N ASN A 210 -27.01 -13.40 23.78
CA ASN A 210 -27.12 -13.80 25.17
C ASN A 210 -25.96 -14.75 25.52
N LEU A 211 -24.97 -14.26 26.24
CA LEU A 211 -23.75 -15.01 26.54
C LEU A 211 -23.99 -16.25 27.40
N SER A 212 -25.08 -16.30 28.17
CA SER A 212 -25.46 -17.46 28.99
C SER A 212 -25.92 -18.68 28.18
N ASP A 213 -26.22 -18.51 26.89
CA ASP A 213 -26.60 -19.60 25.98
C ASP A 213 -25.41 -20.45 25.53
N TYR A 214 -24.18 -20.03 25.87
CA TYR A 214 -22.94 -20.66 25.42
C TYR A 214 -22.15 -21.25 26.59
N LYS A 215 -21.66 -22.48 26.43
CA LYS A 215 -20.88 -23.20 27.44
C LYS A 215 -19.45 -22.74 27.55
N LYS A 216 -18.92 -22.24 26.45
CA LYS A 216 -17.50 -21.83 26.35
C LYS A 216 -17.33 -20.68 25.37
N ILE A 217 -16.49 -19.72 25.75
CA ILE A 217 -16.06 -18.61 24.88
C ILE A 217 -14.58 -18.78 24.62
N ILE A 218 -14.16 -18.75 23.35
CA ILE A 218 -12.78 -18.81 22.92
C ILE A 218 -12.45 -17.46 22.29
N TYR A 219 -11.56 -16.72 22.92
CA TYR A 219 -11.10 -15.43 22.44
C TYR A 219 -9.63 -15.53 22.01
N ILE A 220 -9.36 -15.05 20.80
CA ILE A 220 -8.00 -14.86 20.30
C ILE A 220 -7.84 -13.36 20.08
N PRO A 221 -6.99 -12.67 20.88
CA PRO A 221 -6.81 -11.24 20.80
C PRO A 221 -6.57 -10.76 19.37
N ASP A 222 -7.17 -9.63 19.02
CA ASP A 222 -7.04 -8.95 17.76
C ASP A 222 -7.39 -9.81 16.52
N LYS A 223 -8.24 -10.82 16.70
CA LYS A 223 -8.62 -11.73 15.61
C LYS A 223 -10.08 -12.18 15.67
N ILE A 224 -10.42 -12.97 16.69
CA ILE A 224 -11.66 -13.75 16.68
C ILE A 224 -12.21 -13.98 18.07
N ILE A 225 -13.53 -13.96 18.17
CA ILE A 225 -14.25 -14.50 19.32
C ILE A 225 -15.21 -15.59 18.84
N ASN A 226 -15.21 -16.76 19.50
CA ASN A 226 -16.03 -17.90 19.14
C ASN A 226 -16.83 -18.39 20.35
N PHE A 227 -18.15 -18.35 20.24
CA PHE A 227 -19.11 -18.82 21.23
C PHE A 227 -19.49 -20.26 20.91
N VAL A 228 -19.29 -21.16 21.87
CA VAL A 228 -19.53 -22.60 21.74
C VAL A 228 -20.64 -23.01 22.71
N GLY A 229 -21.73 -23.49 22.14
CA GLY A 229 -22.95 -23.93 22.87
C GLY A 229 -23.11 -25.46 22.89
#